data_2e0d553a66106c63af4e40f1ff5a5e97
#
_entry.id   2e0d553a66106c63af4e40f1ff5a5e97
#
_cell.length_a   1.000
_cell.length_b   1.000
_cell.length_c   1.000
_cell.angle_alpha   90.00
_cell.angle_beta   90.00
_cell.angle_gamma   90.00
#
_symmetry.space_group_name_H-M   'P 1'
#
loop_
_entity.id
_entity.type
_entity.pdbx_description
1 polymer ?
#
loop_
_entity_poly.entity_id
_entity_poly.type
_entity_poly.pdbx_seq_one_letter_code
_entity_poly.pdbx_strand_id
1 'polypeptide(L)'
;DATVVAPGDVSKLSLYFEMANYSNDFYVDNISITEKHLDMDAVLAAPSLKEAYANRFPMGCAVYSYNLQNPEILSFIKHHYSTVTFADELKPENLLNEEATKASEDGMPVINTDVIDKCLSLAQENDLSVRFHTLVWYSQTPDWYFCKNYTPEYDGTGTAKKNITNLVDKETMLARIESYVKQVITYAETNYPGVVYAYDVVNEVIDSNGCKL
;
A
#
# COMPACT_ATOMS: atom_id res chain seq x y z
N ASP A 1 0.92 22.20 -17.01
CA ASP A 1 1.15 22.44 -15.56
C ASP A 1 1.07 21.11 -14.84
N ALA A 2 2.07 20.83 -14.03
CA ALA A 2 2.07 19.68 -13.14
C ALA A 2 2.09 20.18 -11.68
N THR A 3 1.25 19.57 -10.83
CA THR A 3 1.26 19.85 -9.38
C THR A 3 1.86 18.64 -8.70
N VAL A 4 2.89 18.84 -7.90
CA VAL A 4 3.52 17.81 -7.07
C VAL A 4 3.23 18.15 -5.61
N VAL A 5 2.65 17.22 -4.87
CA VAL A 5 2.44 17.37 -3.44
C VAL A 5 3.65 16.75 -2.72
N ALA A 6 4.43 17.58 -2.06
CA ALA A 6 5.53 17.11 -1.23
C ALA A 6 5.04 16.78 0.17
N PRO A 7 5.57 15.71 0.82
CA PRO A 7 5.36 15.48 2.26
C PRO A 7 5.83 16.68 3.08
N GLY A 8 5.13 17.01 4.17
CA GLY A 8 5.33 18.25 4.93
C GLY A 8 6.71 18.45 5.61
N ASP A 9 7.54 17.42 5.63
CA ASP A 9 8.88 17.44 6.25
C ASP A 9 10.03 17.33 5.24
N VAL A 10 9.76 17.53 3.95
CA VAL A 10 10.78 17.43 2.90
C VAL A 10 11.70 18.63 2.92
N SER A 11 12.96 18.42 3.30
CA SER A 11 14.01 19.43 3.29
C SER A 11 14.62 19.68 1.91
N LYS A 12 14.39 18.81 0.92
CA LYS A 12 14.94 18.90 -0.42
C LYS A 12 14.03 18.25 -1.45
N LEU A 13 13.68 18.98 -2.49
CA LEU A 13 12.98 18.51 -3.69
C LEU A 13 13.92 18.51 -4.88
N SER A 14 13.92 17.43 -5.66
CA SER A 14 14.65 17.35 -6.93
C SER A 14 13.65 17.19 -8.07
N LEU A 15 13.77 18.04 -9.10
CA LEU A 15 12.98 17.96 -10.32
C LEU A 15 13.83 17.29 -11.40
N TYR A 16 13.29 16.22 -11.98
CA TYR A 16 13.92 15.48 -13.09
C TYR A 16 13.10 15.66 -14.36
N PHE A 17 13.79 15.80 -15.48
CA PHE A 17 13.22 15.70 -16.81
C PHE A 17 13.80 14.45 -17.46
N GLU A 18 12.94 13.50 -17.81
CA GLU A 18 13.34 12.22 -18.37
C GLU A 18 12.56 11.92 -19.63
N MET A 19 13.26 11.39 -20.63
CA MET A 19 12.65 10.85 -21.85
C MET A 19 12.86 9.32 -21.87
N ALA A 20 11.78 8.57 -21.75
CA ALA A 20 11.83 7.12 -21.88
C ALA A 20 11.99 6.72 -23.37
N ASN A 21 13.02 5.92 -23.67
CA ASN A 21 13.24 5.25 -24.96
C ASN A 21 13.54 6.16 -26.20
N TYR A 22 14.08 7.36 -25.99
CA TYR A 22 14.44 8.24 -27.11
C TYR A 22 15.89 8.69 -27.03
N SER A 23 16.52 8.78 -28.21
CA SER A 23 17.90 9.28 -28.40
C SER A 23 17.97 10.73 -28.83
N ASN A 24 16.87 11.46 -28.78
CA ASN A 24 16.80 12.85 -29.22
C ASN A 24 17.02 13.80 -28.05
N ASP A 25 17.68 14.93 -28.34
CA ASP A 25 17.81 16.03 -27.39
C ASP A 25 16.45 16.67 -27.12
N PHE A 26 16.21 17.11 -25.90
CA PHE A 26 15.09 17.96 -25.54
C PHE A 26 15.59 19.21 -24.83
N TYR A 27 14.85 20.29 -25.01
CA TYR A 27 15.18 21.57 -24.41
C TYR A 27 14.12 21.93 -23.38
N VAL A 28 14.57 22.44 -22.25
CA VAL A 28 13.68 22.92 -21.17
C VAL A 28 14.00 24.40 -20.97
N ASP A 29 12.98 25.24 -21.03
CA ASP A 29 13.08 26.68 -20.84
C ASP A 29 11.94 27.20 -19.99
N ASN A 30 12.13 28.34 -19.35
CA ASN A 30 11.12 29.04 -18.54
C ASN A 30 10.50 28.20 -17.43
N ILE A 31 11.33 27.46 -16.66
CA ILE A 31 10.86 26.70 -15.50
C ILE A 31 10.44 27.71 -14.43
N SER A 32 9.20 27.60 -13.99
CA SER A 32 8.68 28.32 -12.83
C SER A 32 8.16 27.31 -11.82
N ILE A 33 8.61 27.41 -10.58
CA ILE A 33 8.12 26.62 -9.46
C ILE A 33 7.41 27.57 -8.51
N THR A 34 6.12 27.34 -8.32
CA THR A 34 5.32 28.14 -7.39
C THR A 34 4.75 27.20 -6.34
N GLU A 35 4.96 27.53 -5.08
CA GLU A 35 4.30 26.84 -3.98
C GLU A 35 2.78 27.10 -4.06
N LYS A 36 2.01 26.02 -4.04
CA LYS A 36 0.55 26.11 -4.06
C LYS A 36 0.00 25.48 -2.78
N HIS A 37 -0.52 26.30 -1.91
CA HIS A 37 -1.26 25.84 -0.76
C HIS A 37 -2.70 25.48 -1.14
N LEU A 38 -3.23 24.45 -0.48
CA LEU A 38 -4.64 24.12 -0.57
C LEU A 38 -5.45 25.24 0.09
N ASP A 39 -6.44 25.77 -0.61
CA ASP A 39 -7.41 26.69 0.00
C ASP A 39 -8.34 25.90 0.92
N MET A 40 -7.93 25.74 2.17
CA MET A 40 -8.66 24.96 3.15
C MET A 40 -10.01 25.56 3.51
N ASP A 41 -10.15 26.88 3.44
CA ASP A 41 -11.44 27.53 3.69
C ASP A 41 -12.43 27.17 2.59
N ALA A 42 -12.01 27.20 1.33
CA ALA A 42 -12.84 26.77 0.21
C ALA A 42 -13.17 25.26 0.27
N VAL A 43 -12.20 24.44 0.67
CA VAL A 43 -12.40 22.99 0.84
C VAL A 43 -13.43 22.69 1.91
N LEU A 44 -13.32 23.30 3.07
CA LEU A 44 -14.22 23.05 4.22
C LEU A 44 -15.60 23.70 4.04
N ALA A 45 -15.71 24.72 3.18
CA ALA A 45 -16.98 25.32 2.79
C ALA A 45 -17.74 24.47 1.73
N ALA A 46 -17.06 23.57 1.02
CA ALA A 46 -17.69 22.67 0.06
C ALA A 46 -18.55 21.62 0.78
N PRO A 47 -19.68 21.17 0.18
CA PRO A 47 -20.46 20.06 0.74
C PRO A 47 -19.63 18.80 0.95
N SER A 48 -19.76 18.17 2.12
CA SER A 48 -19.05 16.95 2.46
C SER A 48 -19.54 15.77 1.60
N LEU A 49 -18.60 15.06 0.95
CA LEU A 49 -18.92 13.87 0.16
C LEU A 49 -19.47 12.75 1.05
N LYS A 50 -18.86 12.50 2.22
CA LYS A 50 -19.33 11.44 3.12
C LYS A 50 -20.76 11.68 3.62
N GLU A 51 -21.13 12.94 3.84
CA GLU A 51 -22.49 13.30 4.25
C GLU A 51 -23.48 13.16 3.10
N ALA A 52 -23.11 13.64 1.90
CA ALA A 52 -23.94 13.54 0.71
C ALA A 52 -24.28 12.09 0.32
N TYR A 53 -23.38 11.15 0.61
CA TYR A 53 -23.55 9.73 0.30
C TYR A 53 -23.81 8.83 1.52
N ALA A 54 -23.99 9.38 2.71
CA ALA A 54 -24.10 8.65 3.99
C ALA A 54 -25.12 7.49 3.95
N ASN A 55 -26.23 7.66 3.22
CA ASN A 55 -27.30 6.65 3.09
C ASN A 55 -27.08 5.68 1.91
N ARG A 56 -25.93 5.71 1.25
CA ARG A 56 -25.64 4.90 0.06
C ARG A 56 -24.45 3.98 0.27
N PHE A 57 -23.31 4.57 0.59
CA PHE A 57 -22.05 3.86 0.82
C PHE A 57 -21.06 4.78 1.56
N PRO A 58 -20.09 4.20 2.28
CA PRO A 58 -19.02 4.99 2.87
C PRO A 58 -18.12 5.58 1.77
N MET A 59 -17.81 6.87 1.87
CA MET A 59 -16.84 7.51 0.99
C MET A 59 -15.44 7.26 1.52
N GLY A 60 -14.54 6.81 0.64
CA GLY A 60 -13.15 6.53 0.99
C GLY A 60 -12.16 7.09 0.00
N CYS A 61 -10.91 7.24 0.43
CA CYS A 61 -9.79 7.62 -0.43
C CYS A 61 -8.55 6.77 -0.15
N ALA A 62 -7.66 6.68 -1.13
CA ALA A 62 -6.34 6.08 -0.94
C ALA A 62 -5.41 7.10 -0.29
N VAL A 63 -4.62 6.65 0.68
CA VAL A 63 -3.69 7.49 1.45
C VAL A 63 -2.38 6.76 1.69
N TYR A 64 -1.34 7.52 1.99
CA TYR A 64 -0.16 7.04 2.70
C TYR A 64 -0.24 7.46 4.16
N SER A 65 0.45 6.77 5.05
CA SER A 65 0.45 7.08 6.48
C SER A 65 0.85 8.54 6.78
N TYR A 66 1.79 9.10 6.02
CA TYR A 66 2.20 10.50 6.15
C TYR A 66 1.10 11.52 5.79
N ASN A 67 0.12 11.14 4.96
CA ASN A 67 -1.02 12.02 4.67
C ASN A 67 -1.88 12.25 5.90
N LEU A 68 -2.05 11.23 6.74
CA LEU A 68 -2.80 11.33 8.00
C LEU A 68 -2.04 12.10 9.10
N GLN A 69 -0.73 12.28 8.93
CA GLN A 69 0.12 13.07 9.82
C GLN A 69 0.22 14.55 9.40
N ASN A 70 -0.24 14.89 8.20
CA ASN A 70 -0.30 16.27 7.74
C ASN A 70 -1.65 16.91 8.11
N PRO A 71 -1.70 17.95 8.94
CA PRO A 71 -2.95 18.52 9.44
C PRO A 71 -3.90 19.04 8.37
N GLU A 72 -3.39 19.64 7.29
CA GLU A 72 -4.20 20.14 6.18
C GLU A 72 -4.83 19.00 5.39
N ILE A 73 -4.01 18.00 5.00
CA ILE A 73 -4.49 16.83 4.27
C ILE A 73 -5.47 16.02 5.13
N LEU A 74 -5.16 15.85 6.40
CA LEU A 74 -6.05 15.17 7.35
C LEU A 74 -7.40 15.88 7.48
N SER A 75 -7.39 17.21 7.58
CA SER A 75 -8.63 18.01 7.64
C SER A 75 -9.48 17.83 6.37
N PHE A 76 -8.85 17.82 5.19
CA PHE A 76 -9.50 17.49 3.92
C PHE A 76 -10.10 16.09 3.93
N ILE A 77 -9.31 15.09 4.35
CA ILE A 77 -9.76 13.70 4.43
C ILE A 77 -10.95 13.58 5.37
N LYS A 78 -10.85 14.10 6.58
CA LYS A 78 -11.92 14.04 7.59
C LYS A 78 -13.18 14.78 7.16
N HIS A 79 -13.08 15.82 6.33
CA HIS A 79 -14.24 16.52 5.81
C HIS A 79 -15.02 15.70 4.78
N HIS A 80 -14.32 15.02 3.86
CA HIS A 80 -14.96 14.35 2.73
C HIS A 80 -15.11 12.84 2.86
N TYR A 81 -14.30 12.18 3.70
CA TYR A 81 -14.21 10.72 3.75
C TYR A 81 -14.42 10.18 5.17
N SER A 82 -14.95 8.96 5.24
CA SER A 82 -15.10 8.20 6.48
C SER A 82 -14.22 6.96 6.50
N THR A 83 -13.64 6.59 5.35
CA THR A 83 -12.78 5.43 5.22
C THR A 83 -11.52 5.76 4.43
N VAL A 84 -10.46 4.98 4.69
CA VAL A 84 -9.20 5.08 3.96
C VAL A 84 -8.72 3.70 3.53
N THR A 85 -7.92 3.69 2.45
CA THR A 85 -7.16 2.54 1.99
C THR A 85 -5.71 2.95 1.93
N PHE A 86 -4.83 2.30 2.70
CA PHE A 86 -3.39 2.57 2.60
C PHE A 86 -2.86 2.09 1.26
N ALA A 87 -2.27 3.01 0.50
CA ALA A 87 -1.93 2.77 -0.91
C ALA A 87 -0.80 1.75 -1.08
N ASP A 88 0.08 1.63 -0.09
CA ASP A 88 1.28 0.80 -0.17
C ASP A 88 1.58 -0.01 1.08
N GLU A 89 1.44 0.59 2.25
CA GLU A 89 1.98 0.06 3.50
C GLU A 89 1.40 -1.32 3.89
N LEU A 90 0.10 -1.56 3.65
CA LEU A 90 -0.57 -2.81 4.04
C LEU A 90 -0.53 -3.90 2.96
N LYS A 91 0.49 -3.88 2.10
CA LYS A 91 0.74 -4.92 1.11
C LYS A 91 1.74 -5.95 1.61
N PRO A 92 1.73 -7.19 1.05
CA PRO A 92 2.59 -8.27 1.53
C PRO A 92 4.08 -7.94 1.59
N GLU A 93 4.57 -7.09 0.69
CA GLU A 93 5.97 -6.67 0.65
C GLU A 93 6.42 -5.98 1.95
N ASN A 94 5.52 -5.18 2.55
CA ASN A 94 5.80 -4.45 3.78
C ASN A 94 5.38 -5.24 5.03
N LEU A 95 4.43 -6.17 4.88
CA LEU A 95 3.89 -6.95 5.99
C LEU A 95 4.68 -8.24 6.28
N LEU A 96 5.40 -8.78 5.31
CA LEU A 96 6.21 -9.98 5.50
C LEU A 96 7.59 -9.62 6.05
N ASN A 97 7.99 -10.28 7.14
CA ASN A 97 9.30 -10.11 7.76
C ASN A 97 10.23 -11.25 7.35
N GLU A 98 11.16 -10.98 6.42
CA GLU A 98 12.06 -11.99 5.87
C GLU A 98 12.97 -12.61 6.94
N GLU A 99 13.60 -11.79 7.77
CA GLU A 99 14.55 -12.25 8.79
C GLU A 99 13.87 -13.14 9.82
N ALA A 100 12.75 -12.68 10.38
CA ALA A 100 11.98 -13.46 11.33
C ALA A 100 11.40 -14.73 10.72
N THR A 101 10.98 -14.68 9.45
CA THR A 101 10.49 -15.86 8.71
C THR A 101 11.57 -16.91 8.54
N LYS A 102 12.79 -16.52 8.17
CA LYS A 102 13.92 -17.44 8.03
C LYS A 102 14.37 -18.06 9.36
N ALA A 103 14.14 -17.35 10.46
CA ALA A 103 14.45 -17.80 11.82
C ALA A 103 13.30 -18.59 12.47
N SER A 104 12.14 -18.68 11.82
CA SER A 104 10.95 -19.35 12.36
C SER A 104 11.18 -20.87 12.50
N GLU A 105 10.92 -21.42 13.69
CA GLU A 105 11.09 -22.84 13.99
C GLU A 105 10.09 -23.74 13.26
N ASP A 106 8.88 -23.24 12.99
CA ASP A 106 7.82 -23.96 12.29
C ASP A 106 7.89 -23.80 10.76
N GLY A 107 8.83 -22.98 10.27
CA GLY A 107 9.00 -22.72 8.84
C GLY A 107 7.86 -21.91 8.22
N MET A 108 7.01 -21.26 9.02
CA MET A 108 5.92 -20.43 8.54
C MET A 108 6.34 -18.96 8.46
N PRO A 109 5.68 -18.16 7.60
CA PRO A 109 5.96 -16.73 7.50
C PRO A 109 5.62 -16.00 8.78
N VAL A 110 6.41 -14.99 9.08
CA VAL A 110 6.20 -14.07 10.22
C VAL A 110 5.87 -12.69 9.66
N ILE A 111 4.91 -12.01 10.27
CA ILE A 111 4.48 -10.66 9.84
C ILE A 111 5.23 -9.55 10.61
N ASN A 112 5.29 -8.39 9.97
CA ASN A 112 5.77 -7.14 10.57
C ASN A 112 4.57 -6.38 11.16
N THR A 113 4.37 -6.47 12.45
CA THR A 113 3.26 -5.83 13.16
C THR A 113 3.40 -4.32 13.27
N ASP A 114 4.62 -3.77 13.26
CA ASP A 114 4.88 -2.33 13.38
C ASP A 114 4.21 -1.54 12.26
N VAL A 115 4.16 -2.11 11.06
CA VAL A 115 3.50 -1.49 9.91
C VAL A 115 1.98 -1.45 10.10
N ILE A 116 1.40 -2.54 10.60
CA ILE A 116 -0.04 -2.61 10.92
C ILE A 116 -0.36 -1.60 12.02
N ASP A 117 0.41 -1.57 13.09
CA ASP A 117 0.24 -0.64 14.21
C ASP A 117 0.29 0.80 13.73
N LYS A 118 1.29 1.17 12.94
CA LYS A 118 1.42 2.52 12.38
C LYS A 118 0.18 2.95 11.58
N CYS A 119 -0.33 2.08 10.72
CA CYS A 119 -1.46 2.41 9.85
C CYS A 119 -2.78 2.44 10.61
N LEU A 120 -3.06 1.39 11.41
CA LEU A 120 -4.35 1.25 12.06
C LEU A 120 -4.51 2.19 13.27
N SER A 121 -3.43 2.51 14.01
CA SER A 121 -3.50 3.53 15.06
C SER A 121 -3.82 4.91 14.49
N LEU A 122 -3.14 5.31 13.38
CA LEU A 122 -3.43 6.59 12.72
C LEU A 122 -4.88 6.67 12.24
N ALA A 123 -5.43 5.60 11.71
CA ALA A 123 -6.83 5.57 11.29
C ALA A 123 -7.77 5.66 12.51
N GLN A 124 -7.52 4.87 13.56
CA GLN A 124 -8.32 4.82 14.77
C GLN A 124 -8.33 6.18 15.51
N GLU A 125 -7.16 6.81 15.67
CA GLU A 125 -7.02 8.13 16.30
C GLU A 125 -7.79 9.25 15.57
N ASN A 126 -8.08 9.03 14.28
CA ASN A 126 -8.77 9.99 13.45
C ASN A 126 -10.21 9.61 13.09
N ASP A 127 -10.78 8.59 13.74
CA ASP A 127 -12.14 8.09 13.50
C ASP A 127 -12.37 7.68 12.04
N LEU A 128 -11.35 7.08 11.41
CA LEU A 128 -11.41 6.58 10.04
C LEU A 128 -11.43 5.05 10.05
N SER A 129 -12.33 4.45 9.28
CA SER A 129 -12.32 3.02 9.04
C SER A 129 -11.37 2.67 7.89
N VAL A 130 -10.83 1.46 7.92
CA VAL A 130 -9.83 1.01 6.93
C VAL A 130 -10.40 -0.09 6.04
N ARG A 131 -10.27 0.07 4.72
CA ARG A 131 -10.29 -1.04 3.78
C ARG A 131 -8.86 -1.56 3.66
N PHE A 132 -8.63 -2.76 4.17
CA PHE A 132 -7.30 -3.37 4.19
C PHE A 132 -6.93 -3.87 2.78
N HIS A 133 -5.94 -3.25 2.16
CA HIS A 133 -5.52 -3.55 0.80
C HIS A 133 -4.03 -3.86 0.78
N THR A 134 -3.63 -5.07 0.51
CA THR A 134 -4.36 -6.30 0.16
C THR A 134 -3.66 -7.50 0.79
N LEU A 135 -4.41 -8.57 1.10
CA LEU A 135 -3.80 -9.74 1.75
C LEU A 135 -2.95 -10.58 0.77
N VAL A 136 -3.45 -10.81 -0.44
CA VAL A 136 -2.75 -11.64 -1.44
C VAL A 136 -2.71 -10.91 -2.78
N TRP A 137 -1.51 -10.77 -3.33
CA TRP A 137 -1.29 -10.18 -4.64
C TRP A 137 -0.01 -10.73 -5.27
N TYR A 138 0.02 -10.94 -6.59
CA TYR A 138 1.20 -11.37 -7.31
C TYR A 138 2.28 -10.27 -7.41
N SER A 139 1.85 -9.00 -7.46
CA SER A 139 2.72 -7.83 -7.36
C SER A 139 2.92 -7.45 -5.90
N GLN A 140 3.93 -6.69 -5.58
CA GLN A 140 4.27 -6.25 -4.22
C GLN A 140 4.17 -7.36 -3.15
N THR A 141 4.58 -8.58 -3.55
CA THR A 141 4.87 -9.71 -2.66
C THR A 141 6.31 -10.11 -2.96
N PRO A 142 7.20 -10.20 -1.96
CA PRO A 142 8.62 -10.44 -2.20
C PRO A 142 8.89 -11.83 -2.79
N ASP A 143 9.87 -11.91 -3.67
CA ASP A 143 10.23 -13.15 -4.38
C ASP A 143 10.59 -14.29 -3.42
N TRP A 144 11.30 -13.99 -2.34
CA TRP A 144 11.71 -14.97 -1.35
C TRP A 144 10.54 -15.75 -0.74
N TYR A 145 9.36 -15.13 -0.64
CA TYR A 145 8.15 -15.73 -0.05
C TYR A 145 7.67 -16.97 -0.81
N PHE A 146 7.91 -17.01 -2.12
CA PHE A 146 7.53 -18.13 -2.99
C PHE A 146 8.58 -19.25 -3.05
N CYS A 147 9.77 -19.06 -2.47
CA CYS A 147 10.92 -19.91 -2.67
C CYS A 147 11.12 -20.92 -1.55
N LYS A 148 11.74 -22.06 -1.87
CA LYS A 148 12.24 -23.02 -0.88
C LYS A 148 13.26 -22.33 0.02
N ASN A 149 13.19 -22.60 1.34
CA ASN A 149 14.05 -22.00 2.35
C ASN A 149 14.03 -20.45 2.33
N TYR A 150 12.98 -19.85 1.78
CA TYR A 150 12.80 -18.40 1.68
C TYR A 150 13.99 -17.67 1.02
N THR A 151 14.65 -18.33 0.04
CA THR A 151 15.79 -17.79 -0.68
C THR A 151 15.62 -18.05 -2.17
N PRO A 152 15.48 -16.99 -3.00
CA PRO A 152 15.25 -17.18 -4.42
C PRO A 152 16.52 -17.67 -5.15
N GLU A 153 16.35 -18.64 -6.02
CA GLU A 153 17.34 -19.08 -6.99
C GLU A 153 16.82 -18.76 -8.39
N TYR A 154 17.64 -18.11 -9.22
CA TYR A 154 17.26 -17.67 -10.55
C TYR A 154 17.99 -18.51 -11.62
N ASP A 155 17.40 -18.59 -12.82
CA ASP A 155 17.91 -19.36 -13.95
C ASP A 155 19.16 -18.73 -14.64
N GLY A 156 19.62 -17.58 -14.15
CA GLY A 156 20.77 -16.85 -14.69
C GLY A 156 20.42 -15.88 -15.83
N THR A 157 19.18 -15.80 -16.28
CA THR A 157 18.74 -14.87 -17.34
C THR A 157 18.23 -13.54 -16.78
N GLY A 158 18.03 -13.44 -15.46
CA GLY A 158 17.60 -12.23 -14.75
C GLY A 158 17.02 -12.54 -13.39
N THR A 159 16.62 -11.51 -12.67
CA THR A 159 16.05 -11.59 -11.31
C THR A 159 14.53 -11.36 -11.26
N ALA A 160 13.82 -11.50 -12.36
CA ALA A 160 12.37 -11.42 -12.37
C ALA A 160 11.74 -12.69 -11.78
N LYS A 161 10.56 -12.57 -11.15
CA LYS A 161 9.81 -13.71 -10.56
C LYS A 161 9.67 -14.91 -11.47
N LYS A 162 9.44 -14.68 -12.77
CA LYS A 162 9.34 -15.76 -13.79
C LYS A 162 10.61 -16.58 -13.96
N ASN A 163 11.76 -16.09 -13.50
CA ASN A 163 13.07 -16.74 -13.64
C ASN A 163 13.46 -17.52 -12.36
N ILE A 164 12.59 -17.58 -11.37
CA ILE A 164 12.81 -18.35 -10.14
C ILE A 164 12.69 -19.85 -10.46
N THR A 165 13.69 -20.61 -10.02
CA THR A 165 13.80 -22.06 -10.31
C THR A 165 13.42 -22.95 -9.13
N ASN A 166 13.39 -22.41 -7.91
CA ASN A 166 13.19 -23.15 -6.67
C ASN A 166 11.89 -22.80 -5.95
N LEU A 167 10.81 -22.57 -6.68
CA LEU A 167 9.49 -22.35 -6.10
C LEU A 167 9.07 -23.53 -5.20
N VAL A 168 8.35 -23.23 -4.14
CA VAL A 168 7.70 -24.25 -3.31
C VAL A 168 6.55 -24.91 -4.08
N ASP A 169 6.13 -26.10 -3.64
CA ASP A 169 4.94 -26.75 -4.15
C ASP A 169 3.66 -26.01 -3.70
N LYS A 170 2.56 -26.37 -4.34
CA LYS A 170 1.26 -25.77 -4.09
C LYS A 170 0.80 -25.93 -2.63
N GLU A 171 1.04 -27.08 -2.03
CA GLU A 171 0.61 -27.39 -0.67
C GLU A 171 1.34 -26.51 0.35
N THR A 172 2.64 -26.41 0.22
CA THR A 172 3.49 -25.50 1.01
C THR A 172 3.06 -24.05 0.84
N MET A 173 2.78 -23.62 -0.39
CA MET A 173 2.36 -22.23 -0.65
C MET A 173 1.00 -21.94 -0.02
N LEU A 174 0.04 -22.85 -0.10
CA LEU A 174 -1.26 -22.68 0.56
C LEU A 174 -1.13 -22.59 2.09
N ALA A 175 -0.28 -23.42 2.70
CA ALA A 175 -0.03 -23.36 4.14
C ALA A 175 0.60 -22.01 4.55
N ARG A 176 1.54 -21.49 3.76
CA ARG A 176 2.15 -20.17 3.99
C ARG A 176 1.12 -19.05 3.89
N ILE A 177 0.28 -19.05 2.86
CA ILE A 177 -0.78 -18.05 2.68
C ILE A 177 -1.77 -18.11 3.83
N GLU A 178 -2.21 -19.31 4.22
CA GLU A 178 -3.13 -19.48 5.35
C GLU A 178 -2.54 -18.92 6.65
N SER A 179 -1.29 -19.27 6.96
CA SER A 179 -0.60 -18.76 8.14
C SER A 179 -0.48 -17.24 8.14
N TYR A 180 -0.02 -16.67 7.02
CA TYR A 180 0.13 -15.23 6.84
C TYR A 180 -1.21 -14.49 7.02
N VAL A 181 -2.24 -14.92 6.29
CA VAL A 181 -3.57 -14.27 6.34
C VAL A 181 -4.16 -14.34 7.75
N LYS A 182 -4.05 -15.50 8.43
CA LYS A 182 -4.50 -15.66 9.82
C LYS A 182 -3.76 -14.71 10.77
N GLN A 183 -2.45 -14.58 10.64
CA GLN A 183 -1.67 -13.67 11.48
C GLN A 183 -2.12 -12.22 11.29
N VAL A 184 -2.23 -11.75 10.04
CA VAL A 184 -2.62 -10.36 9.72
C VAL A 184 -4.02 -10.06 10.27
N ILE A 185 -5.02 -10.88 9.94
CA ILE A 185 -6.40 -10.64 10.38
C ILE A 185 -6.51 -10.74 11.90
N THR A 186 -5.94 -11.78 12.52
CA THR A 186 -6.01 -11.94 13.97
C THR A 186 -5.35 -10.77 14.69
N TYR A 187 -4.19 -10.30 14.20
CA TYR A 187 -3.50 -9.17 14.80
C TYR A 187 -4.33 -7.88 14.69
N ALA A 188 -4.83 -7.58 13.49
CA ALA A 188 -5.63 -6.38 13.25
C ALA A 188 -6.92 -6.37 14.09
N GLU A 189 -7.68 -7.47 14.10
CA GLU A 189 -8.94 -7.55 14.84
C GLU A 189 -8.76 -7.57 16.36
N THR A 190 -7.63 -8.11 16.85
CA THR A 190 -7.34 -8.16 18.28
C THR A 190 -6.91 -6.81 18.83
N ASN A 191 -6.04 -6.11 18.12
CA ASN A 191 -5.42 -4.86 18.59
C ASN A 191 -6.20 -3.60 18.15
N TYR A 192 -6.93 -3.68 17.03
CA TYR A 192 -7.68 -2.58 16.42
C TYR A 192 -9.13 -2.99 16.09
N PRO A 193 -9.91 -3.48 17.07
CA PRO A 193 -11.23 -4.03 16.81
C PRO A 193 -12.16 -2.99 16.16
N GLY A 194 -12.74 -3.36 15.02
CA GLY A 194 -13.68 -2.52 14.28
C GLY A 194 -13.05 -1.38 13.44
N VAL A 195 -11.73 -1.24 13.44
CA VAL A 195 -11.06 -0.26 12.56
C VAL A 195 -11.08 -0.75 11.12
N VAL A 196 -10.81 -2.02 10.88
CA VAL A 196 -10.89 -2.61 9.54
C VAL A 196 -12.33 -3.07 9.26
N TYR A 197 -12.97 -2.47 8.24
CA TYR A 197 -14.34 -2.85 7.88
C TYR A 197 -14.42 -3.80 6.68
N ALA A 198 -13.35 -3.91 5.91
CA ALA A 198 -13.27 -4.80 4.75
C ALA A 198 -11.81 -5.18 4.45
N TYR A 199 -11.62 -6.38 3.91
CA TYR A 199 -10.32 -6.88 3.42
C TYR A 199 -10.42 -7.18 1.93
N ASP A 200 -9.48 -6.66 1.15
CA ASP A 200 -9.23 -7.13 -0.22
C ASP A 200 -8.40 -8.42 -0.12
N VAL A 201 -9.10 -9.57 -0.17
CA VAL A 201 -8.46 -10.86 0.09
C VAL A 201 -7.46 -11.23 -1.00
N VAL A 202 -7.85 -11.08 -2.27
CA VAL A 202 -6.99 -11.33 -3.43
C VAL A 202 -7.15 -10.20 -4.42
N ASN A 203 -6.04 -9.60 -4.83
CA ASN A 203 -6.02 -8.51 -5.80
C ASN A 203 -5.64 -9.02 -7.19
N GLU A 204 -6.30 -8.48 -8.23
CA GLU A 204 -5.96 -8.66 -9.64
C GLU A 204 -5.78 -10.13 -10.08
N VAL A 205 -6.74 -11.00 -9.78
CA VAL A 205 -6.70 -12.43 -10.13
C VAL A 205 -6.86 -12.72 -11.62
N ILE A 206 -7.18 -11.71 -12.42
CA ILE A 206 -7.34 -11.78 -13.86
C ILE A 206 -6.48 -10.68 -14.47
N ASP A 207 -5.61 -11.05 -15.40
CA ASP A 207 -4.77 -10.07 -16.10
C ASP A 207 -5.56 -9.25 -17.12
N SER A 208 -4.91 -8.24 -17.72
CA SER A 208 -5.52 -7.36 -18.72
C SER A 208 -6.03 -8.07 -19.99
N ASN A 209 -5.62 -9.31 -20.21
CA ASN A 209 -6.06 -10.15 -21.33
C ASN A 209 -7.18 -11.10 -20.95
N GLY A 210 -7.71 -11.03 -19.72
CA GLY A 210 -8.74 -11.91 -19.21
C GLY A 210 -8.26 -13.32 -18.83
N CYS A 211 -6.94 -13.52 -18.81
CA CYS A 211 -6.34 -14.77 -18.35
C CYS A 211 -6.20 -14.76 -16.82
N LYS A 212 -6.33 -15.94 -16.22
CA LYS A 212 -6.01 -16.11 -14.80
C LYS A 212 -4.50 -15.99 -14.59
N LEU A 213 -4.12 -15.30 -13.55
CA LEU A 213 -2.75 -15.23 -13.07
C LEU A 213 -2.34 -16.51 -12.35
#